data_4a2cdf7d715ab24115ce5208d2f2ad5d
#
_entry.id   4a2cdf7d715ab24115ce5208d2f2ad5d
#
_cell.length_a   1.000
_cell.length_b   1.000
_cell.length_c   1.000
_cell.angle_alpha   90.00
_cell.angle_beta   90.00
_cell.angle_gamma   90.00
#
_symmetry.space_group_name_H-M   'P 1'
#
loop_
_entity.id
_entity.type
_entity.pdbx_description
1 polymer ?
#
loop_
_entity_poly.entity_id
_entity_poly.type
_entity_poly.pdbx_seq_one_letter_code
_entity_poly.pdbx_strand_id
1 'polypeptide(L)'
;MASLVAGASAASGASLHTATTVWVRAAGPSGWWVPSLGSQPWQWELSNPLKLTNTRQMGTADKLPDGATAPAPVIYDIDGIINPASTIAGLHALGKHVVCYVEVGAAGNYYSTADEGVATTYYAQFAAAGVLGSPVKGWPERYVDIRSAATLSIVESMIARQCAAKGFDAVETDIDESYASANGFGLTKADEEHYMSTLADYMHGLGMGWWIKNPDDTGDSYATDMAPLADAVLTESCNQYSSCGLLSAYLGTKAIFNAEYHLKPVRFCSKDIGLGINGAQFNLALTGVRRPCS
;
A
#
# COMPACT_ATOMS: atom_id res chain seq x y z
N MET A 1 64.77 -48.73 23.61
CA MET A 1 64.42 -47.90 22.46
C MET A 1 62.93 -47.64 22.53
N ALA A 2 62.54 -46.50 23.01
CA ALA A 2 61.13 -46.11 23.20
C ALA A 2 60.85 -44.94 22.29
N SER A 3 59.90 -45.12 21.37
CA SER A 3 59.45 -44.11 20.42
C SER A 3 58.21 -43.39 20.99
N LEU A 4 58.32 -42.10 21.20
CA LEU A 4 57.21 -41.21 21.58
C LEU A 4 56.42 -40.85 20.31
N VAL A 5 55.10 -41.10 20.36
CA VAL A 5 54.16 -40.55 19.37
C VAL A 5 53.39 -39.41 20.03
N ALA A 6 53.59 -38.21 19.48
CA ALA A 6 52.85 -37.03 19.90
C ALA A 6 51.43 -37.04 19.27
N GLY A 7 50.41 -36.98 20.09
CA GLY A 7 49.04 -36.81 19.64
C GLY A 7 48.70 -35.32 19.42
N ALA A 8 48.33 -34.95 18.23
CA ALA A 8 47.77 -33.64 17.91
C ALA A 8 46.27 -33.62 18.24
N SER A 9 45.88 -32.75 19.14
CA SER A 9 44.46 -32.47 19.45
C SER A 9 43.90 -31.53 18.39
N ALA A 10 42.91 -31.97 17.62
CA ALA A 10 42.16 -31.14 16.71
C ALA A 10 41.04 -30.41 17.46
N ALA A 11 41.14 -29.10 17.51
CA ALA A 11 40.04 -28.25 17.96
C ALA A 11 38.95 -28.18 16.92
N SER A 12 37.78 -28.76 17.22
CA SER A 12 36.60 -28.63 16.38
C SER A 12 35.99 -27.24 16.55
N GLY A 13 36.19 -26.38 15.56
CA GLY A 13 35.48 -25.10 15.44
C GLY A 13 34.00 -25.35 15.12
N ALA A 14 33.14 -25.08 16.08
CA ALA A 14 31.71 -25.04 15.87
C ALA A 14 31.36 -23.80 15.04
N SER A 15 31.02 -24.01 13.76
CA SER A 15 30.47 -22.98 12.89
C SER A 15 29.02 -22.70 13.32
N LEU A 16 28.78 -21.53 13.90
CA LEU A 16 27.44 -21.04 14.16
C LEU A 16 26.80 -20.65 12.83
N HIS A 17 26.05 -21.57 12.25
CA HIS A 17 25.12 -21.26 11.19
C HIS A 17 23.96 -20.49 11.78
N THR A 18 23.94 -19.16 11.61
CA THR A 18 22.74 -18.37 11.81
C THR A 18 21.73 -18.80 10.75
N ALA A 19 20.77 -19.61 11.17
CA ALA A 19 19.62 -19.93 10.33
C ALA A 19 18.84 -18.63 10.08
N THR A 20 19.01 -18.05 8.91
CA THR A 20 18.13 -16.99 8.41
C THR A 20 16.78 -17.66 8.20
N THR A 21 15.82 -17.40 9.09
CA THR A 21 14.45 -17.87 8.93
C THR A 21 13.88 -17.11 7.74
N VAL A 22 13.88 -17.74 6.57
CA VAL A 22 13.17 -17.25 5.40
C VAL A 22 11.69 -17.49 5.68
N TRP A 23 10.96 -16.42 5.97
CA TRP A 23 9.51 -16.49 6.07
C TRP A 23 8.96 -16.75 4.68
N VAL A 24 8.52 -17.98 4.44
CA VAL A 24 7.77 -18.32 3.23
C VAL A 24 6.39 -17.69 3.37
N ARG A 25 6.10 -16.69 2.53
CA ARG A 25 4.76 -16.13 2.39
C ARG A 25 3.76 -17.26 2.16
N ALA A 26 2.68 -17.30 2.92
CA ALA A 26 1.53 -18.11 2.56
C ALA A 26 0.88 -17.45 1.33
N ALA A 27 1.24 -17.94 0.15
CA ALA A 27 0.58 -17.52 -1.09
C ALA A 27 -0.89 -17.96 -1.03
N GLY A 28 -1.81 -17.02 -1.31
CA GLY A 28 -3.21 -17.34 -1.57
C GLY A 28 -3.36 -18.22 -2.83
N PRO A 29 -4.57 -18.62 -3.21
CA PRO A 29 -4.83 -19.42 -4.40
C PRO A 29 -4.26 -18.83 -5.70
N SER A 30 -4.03 -17.53 -5.74
CA SER A 30 -3.48 -16.74 -6.84
C SER A 30 -1.95 -16.63 -6.86
N GLY A 31 -1.24 -17.12 -5.83
CA GLY A 31 0.23 -17.01 -5.73
C GLY A 31 0.73 -15.78 -4.98
N TRP A 32 -0.15 -14.82 -4.65
CA TRP A 32 0.11 -13.63 -3.82
C TRP A 32 -0.93 -13.51 -2.70
N TRP A 33 -0.66 -12.63 -1.72
CA TRP A 33 -1.58 -12.41 -0.64
C TRP A 33 -2.75 -11.53 -1.07
N VAL A 34 -3.95 -11.92 -0.65
CA VAL A 34 -5.20 -11.17 -0.82
C VAL A 34 -5.88 -11.08 0.55
N PRO A 35 -6.35 -9.89 0.99
CA PRO A 35 -7.04 -9.78 2.26
C PRO A 35 -8.36 -10.54 2.24
N SER A 36 -8.68 -11.21 3.36
CA SER A 36 -9.94 -11.92 3.49
C SER A 36 -11.13 -10.97 3.58
N LEU A 37 -12.31 -11.46 3.21
CA LEU A 37 -13.57 -10.77 3.49
C LEU A 37 -13.84 -10.71 4.99
N GLY A 38 -14.62 -9.73 5.42
CA GLY A 38 -14.98 -9.50 6.81
C GLY A 38 -14.10 -8.48 7.50
N SER A 39 -14.15 -8.43 8.83
CA SER A 39 -13.42 -7.42 9.59
C SER A 39 -11.92 -7.64 9.51
N GLN A 40 -11.24 -6.65 8.95
CA GLN A 40 -9.78 -6.59 8.80
C GLN A 40 -9.28 -5.28 9.43
N PRO A 41 -8.92 -5.28 10.73
CA PRO A 41 -8.36 -4.08 11.34
C PRO A 41 -7.09 -3.64 10.63
N TRP A 42 -7.06 -2.38 10.17
CA TRP A 42 -5.98 -1.86 9.35
C TRP A 42 -5.48 -0.51 9.85
N GLN A 43 -4.26 -0.16 9.49
CA GLN A 43 -3.61 1.11 9.80
C GLN A 43 -3.09 1.74 8.52
N TRP A 44 -3.13 3.06 8.44
CA TRP A 44 -2.64 3.85 7.33
C TRP A 44 -1.72 4.96 7.84
N GLU A 45 -0.46 4.91 7.47
CA GLU A 45 0.57 5.88 7.88
C GLU A 45 1.46 6.20 6.68
N LEU A 46 1.27 7.35 6.07
CA LEU A 46 2.02 7.74 4.86
C LEU A 46 3.00 8.88 5.10
N SER A 47 2.85 9.64 6.20
CA SER A 47 3.65 10.85 6.41
C SER A 47 4.98 10.64 7.11
N ASN A 48 5.14 9.54 7.81
CA ASN A 48 6.35 9.27 8.59
C ASN A 48 6.78 7.80 8.47
N PRO A 49 8.09 7.52 8.53
CA PRO A 49 8.55 6.15 8.71
C PRO A 49 7.87 5.50 9.93
N LEU A 50 7.26 4.34 9.72
CA LEU A 50 6.55 3.62 10.78
C LEU A 50 7.56 3.13 11.84
N LYS A 51 7.30 3.45 13.10
CA LYS A 51 8.08 3.00 14.25
C LYS A 51 7.30 1.94 15.03
N LEU A 52 7.79 0.70 15.04
CA LEU A 52 7.14 -0.44 15.69
C LEU A 52 6.92 -0.25 17.20
N THR A 53 7.65 0.67 17.83
CA THR A 53 7.50 1.04 19.24
C THR A 53 6.51 2.19 19.48
N ASN A 54 6.03 2.83 18.42
CA ASN A 54 5.07 3.93 18.54
C ASN A 54 3.64 3.39 18.55
N THR A 55 2.99 3.36 19.70
CA THR A 55 1.65 2.80 19.88
C THR A 55 0.58 3.47 19.03
N ARG A 56 0.74 4.77 18.70
CA ARG A 56 -0.18 5.50 17.81
C ARG A 56 -0.03 5.00 16.38
N GLN A 57 1.18 4.97 15.83
CA GLN A 57 1.44 4.46 14.49
C GLN A 57 1.08 2.97 14.38
N MET A 58 1.28 2.21 15.46
CA MET A 58 0.88 0.80 15.51
C MET A 58 -0.62 0.59 15.76
N GLY A 59 -1.39 1.64 16.07
CA GLY A 59 -2.83 1.55 16.33
C GLY A 59 -3.20 0.65 17.53
N THR A 60 -2.26 0.39 18.44
CA THR A 60 -2.46 -0.57 19.55
C THR A 60 -3.17 0.04 20.76
N ALA A 61 -3.35 1.36 20.77
CA ALA A 61 -4.04 2.09 21.85
C ALA A 61 -5.38 2.70 21.41
N ASP A 62 -5.83 2.37 20.20
CA ASP A 62 -7.05 2.94 19.61
C ASP A 62 -8.32 2.48 20.32
N LYS A 63 -9.38 3.28 20.16
CA LYS A 63 -10.69 3.01 20.74
C LYS A 63 -11.75 2.94 19.66
N LEU A 64 -12.70 2.03 19.86
CA LEU A 64 -13.94 1.96 19.10
C LEU A 64 -14.88 3.13 19.45
N PRO A 65 -15.93 3.39 18.65
CA PRO A 65 -16.89 4.45 18.91
C PRO A 65 -17.59 4.38 20.27
N ASP A 66 -17.73 3.18 20.84
CA ASP A 66 -18.32 2.93 22.15
C ASP A 66 -17.33 3.07 23.32
N GLY A 67 -16.05 3.36 23.01
CA GLY A 67 -14.96 3.50 23.99
C GLY A 67 -14.23 2.20 24.34
N ALA A 68 -14.65 1.05 23.82
CA ALA A 68 -13.93 -0.19 23.98
C ALA A 68 -12.53 -0.11 23.32
N THR A 69 -11.60 -0.97 23.75
CA THR A 69 -10.31 -1.07 23.08
C THR A 69 -10.48 -1.70 21.70
N ALA A 70 -10.02 -1.01 20.66
CA ALA A 70 -10.08 -1.51 19.30
C ALA A 70 -9.14 -2.71 19.11
N PRO A 71 -9.48 -3.65 18.22
CA PRO A 71 -8.53 -4.66 17.76
C PRO A 71 -7.28 -4.00 17.18
N ALA A 72 -6.10 -4.56 17.51
CA ALA A 72 -4.87 -4.10 16.90
C ALA A 72 -4.88 -4.39 15.39
N PRO A 73 -4.32 -3.50 14.56
CA PRO A 73 -4.24 -3.72 13.12
C PRO A 73 -3.56 -5.05 12.77
N VAL A 74 -4.09 -5.72 11.77
CA VAL A 74 -3.47 -6.90 11.17
C VAL A 74 -2.87 -6.56 9.81
N ILE A 75 -3.25 -5.42 9.23
CA ILE A 75 -2.77 -4.88 7.96
C ILE A 75 -2.22 -3.48 8.21
N TYR A 76 -1.07 -3.19 7.65
CA TYR A 76 -0.43 -1.88 7.68
C TYR A 76 -0.19 -1.42 6.25
N ASP A 77 -0.86 -0.35 5.85
CA ASP A 77 -0.62 0.34 4.61
C ASP A 77 0.29 1.53 4.89
N ILE A 78 1.48 1.50 4.31
CA ILE A 78 2.55 2.44 4.62
C ILE A 78 3.30 2.83 3.35
N ASP A 79 3.80 4.06 3.34
CA ASP A 79 4.56 4.58 2.21
C ASP A 79 5.78 3.70 1.90
N GLY A 80 5.87 3.25 0.63
CA GLY A 80 6.93 2.36 0.17
C GLY A 80 8.31 3.01 0.12
N ILE A 81 8.37 4.32 -0.09
CA ILE A 81 9.63 5.06 -0.25
C ILE A 81 10.32 5.27 1.10
N ILE A 82 9.58 5.83 2.08
CA ILE A 82 10.16 6.24 3.37
C ILE A 82 10.33 5.11 4.37
N ASN A 83 9.73 3.94 4.13
CA ASN A 83 9.86 2.81 5.05
C ASN A 83 10.97 1.84 4.60
N PRO A 84 11.96 1.54 5.46
CA PRO A 84 13.02 0.58 5.15
C PRO A 84 12.52 -0.88 5.25
N ALA A 85 13.16 -1.80 4.54
CA ALA A 85 12.84 -3.24 4.57
C ALA A 85 12.79 -3.83 5.98
N SER A 86 13.55 -3.28 6.93
CA SER A 86 13.54 -3.72 8.34
C SER A 86 12.21 -3.45 9.04
N THR A 87 11.48 -2.39 8.66
CA THR A 87 10.12 -2.13 9.17
C THR A 87 9.15 -3.19 8.69
N ILE A 88 9.19 -3.54 7.41
CA ILE A 88 8.33 -4.57 6.81
C ILE A 88 8.62 -5.95 7.46
N ALA A 89 9.90 -6.31 7.55
CA ALA A 89 10.32 -7.54 8.23
C ALA A 89 9.87 -7.59 9.70
N GLY A 90 9.93 -6.45 10.40
CA GLY A 90 9.46 -6.33 11.77
C GLY A 90 7.94 -6.51 11.91
N LEU A 91 7.15 -5.97 10.97
CA LEU A 91 5.70 -6.19 10.93
C LEU A 91 5.37 -7.66 10.64
N HIS A 92 6.06 -8.28 9.69
CA HIS A 92 5.91 -9.72 9.40
C HIS A 92 6.25 -10.59 10.61
N ALA A 93 7.30 -10.24 11.37
CA ALA A 93 7.65 -10.96 12.61
C ALA A 93 6.55 -10.86 13.68
N LEU A 94 5.69 -9.84 13.61
CA LEU A 94 4.51 -9.68 14.45
C LEU A 94 3.25 -10.34 13.84
N GLY A 95 3.38 -11.08 12.74
CA GLY A 95 2.27 -11.72 12.03
C GLY A 95 1.34 -10.75 11.32
N LYS A 96 1.85 -9.59 10.87
CA LYS A 96 1.09 -8.57 10.16
C LYS A 96 1.34 -8.64 8.65
N HIS A 97 0.35 -8.19 7.86
CA HIS A 97 0.53 -7.93 6.45
C HIS A 97 0.86 -6.47 6.19
N VAL A 98 1.60 -6.21 5.12
CA VAL A 98 2.10 -4.87 4.82
C VAL A 98 1.80 -4.52 3.36
N VAL A 99 1.06 -3.44 3.17
CA VAL A 99 0.71 -2.88 1.86
C VAL A 99 1.63 -1.70 1.58
N CYS A 100 2.09 -1.61 0.36
CA CYS A 100 3.01 -0.58 -0.13
C CYS A 100 2.23 0.52 -0.85
N TYR A 101 2.10 1.69 -0.24
CA TYR A 101 1.60 2.86 -0.94
C TYR A 101 2.63 3.38 -1.94
N VAL A 102 2.22 3.63 -3.18
CA VAL A 102 2.98 4.34 -4.21
C VAL A 102 2.07 5.12 -5.14
N GLU A 103 2.48 6.34 -5.52
CA GLU A 103 1.84 7.09 -6.59
C GLU A 103 2.21 6.51 -7.96
N VAL A 104 1.22 6.29 -8.83
CA VAL A 104 1.43 5.73 -10.17
C VAL A 104 0.97 6.65 -11.30
N GLY A 105 0.00 7.54 -11.04
CA GLY A 105 -0.53 8.51 -12.01
C GLY A 105 -0.02 9.93 -11.81
N ALA A 106 0.75 10.17 -10.74
CA ALA A 106 1.38 11.46 -10.46
C ALA A 106 2.80 11.29 -9.93
N ALA A 107 3.52 12.39 -9.78
CA ALA A 107 4.84 12.45 -9.20
C ALA A 107 5.03 13.73 -8.40
N GLY A 108 5.51 13.59 -7.16
CA GLY A 108 5.92 14.68 -6.28
C GLY A 108 7.40 14.63 -5.92
N ASN A 109 7.95 15.76 -5.49
CA ASN A 109 9.30 15.84 -4.96
C ASN A 109 9.33 16.45 -3.55
N TYR A 110 8.25 16.28 -2.82
CA TYR A 110 7.96 16.91 -1.53
C TYR A 110 8.39 16.07 -0.34
N TYR A 111 8.85 14.85 -0.57
CA TYR A 111 9.38 14.03 0.52
C TYR A 111 10.58 14.73 1.17
N SER A 112 10.55 14.73 2.49
CA SER A 112 11.59 15.32 3.29
C SER A 112 12.86 14.44 3.33
N THR A 113 13.79 14.76 4.21
CA THR A 113 14.99 13.94 4.46
C THR A 113 14.72 12.48 4.86
N ALA A 114 13.45 12.12 5.13
CA ALA A 114 13.08 10.75 5.49
C ALA A 114 13.23 9.74 4.33
N ASP A 115 13.17 10.20 3.08
CA ASP A 115 13.32 9.36 1.89
C ASP A 115 14.74 9.36 1.31
N GLU A 116 15.67 10.10 1.92
CA GLU A 116 17.06 10.25 1.46
C GLU A 116 17.17 10.70 -0.01
N GLY A 117 16.16 11.41 -0.53
CA GLY A 117 16.09 11.91 -1.91
C GLY A 117 15.59 10.89 -2.95
N VAL A 118 15.03 9.78 -2.53
CA VAL A 118 14.51 8.74 -3.45
C VAL A 118 13.37 9.27 -4.30
N ALA A 119 12.36 9.92 -3.71
CA ALA A 119 11.24 10.50 -4.47
C ALA A 119 11.72 11.61 -5.41
N THR A 120 12.65 12.48 -4.98
CA THR A 120 13.27 13.49 -5.84
C THR A 120 13.97 12.85 -7.03
N THR A 121 14.60 11.67 -6.87
CA THR A 121 15.24 10.93 -7.96
C THR A 121 14.18 10.44 -8.97
N TYR A 122 13.07 9.89 -8.54
CA TYR A 122 11.97 9.47 -9.44
C TYR A 122 11.35 10.68 -10.14
N TYR A 123 11.04 11.74 -9.42
CA TYR A 123 10.55 12.99 -10.03
C TYR A 123 11.47 13.51 -11.13
N ALA A 124 12.79 13.51 -10.88
CA ALA A 124 13.78 13.93 -11.88
C ALA A 124 13.78 13.03 -13.14
N GLN A 125 13.51 11.72 -12.99
CA GLN A 125 13.39 10.81 -14.14
C GLN A 125 12.13 11.13 -14.96
N PHE A 126 10.96 11.36 -14.34
CA PHE A 126 9.75 11.81 -15.03
C PHE A 126 9.96 13.14 -15.73
N ALA A 127 10.63 14.10 -15.08
CA ALA A 127 10.94 15.41 -15.67
C ALA A 127 11.87 15.27 -16.88
N ALA A 128 12.93 14.46 -16.76
CA ALA A 128 13.88 14.21 -17.85
C ALA A 128 13.22 13.49 -19.05
N ALA A 129 12.24 12.64 -18.80
CA ALA A 129 11.44 11.98 -19.83
C ALA A 129 10.41 12.91 -20.48
N GLY A 130 10.17 14.11 -19.93
CA GLY A 130 9.20 15.07 -20.47
C GLY A 130 7.74 14.65 -20.30
N VAL A 131 7.44 13.82 -19.29
CA VAL A 131 6.12 13.22 -19.06
C VAL A 131 5.33 13.88 -17.92
N LEU A 132 5.78 15.01 -17.36
CA LEU A 132 5.07 15.74 -16.33
C LEU A 132 3.97 16.63 -16.92
N GLY A 133 2.74 16.45 -16.48
CA GLY A 133 1.54 17.16 -16.91
C GLY A 133 1.16 18.34 -16.02
N SER A 134 -0.16 18.53 -15.84
CA SER A 134 -0.73 19.57 -14.98
C SER A 134 -0.43 19.30 -13.51
N PRO A 135 -0.40 20.34 -12.64
CA PRO A 135 -0.37 20.14 -11.19
C PRO A 135 -1.60 19.38 -10.70
N VAL A 136 -1.40 18.49 -9.72
CA VAL A 136 -2.49 17.86 -8.98
C VAL A 136 -3.09 18.89 -8.02
N LYS A 137 -4.41 19.07 -8.08
CA LYS A 137 -5.09 20.10 -7.30
C LYS A 137 -5.01 19.79 -5.80
N GLY A 138 -4.40 20.69 -5.05
CA GLY A 138 -4.30 20.58 -3.58
C GLY A 138 -3.05 19.85 -3.08
N TRP A 139 -2.25 19.27 -3.98
CA TRP A 139 -1.04 18.52 -3.66
C TRP A 139 0.18 19.06 -4.42
N PRO A 140 1.39 18.95 -3.85
CA PRO A 140 2.62 19.42 -4.50
C PRO A 140 3.15 18.41 -5.54
N GLU A 141 2.26 17.91 -6.39
CA GLU A 141 2.48 16.85 -7.37
C GLU A 141 2.07 17.31 -8.76
N ARG A 142 2.48 16.55 -9.77
CA ARG A 142 2.07 16.72 -11.16
C ARG A 142 1.66 15.36 -11.73
N TYR A 143 0.55 15.34 -12.48
CA TYR A 143 0.16 14.16 -13.25
C TYR A 143 1.28 13.73 -14.19
N VAL A 144 1.33 12.43 -14.50
CA VAL A 144 2.27 11.89 -15.49
C VAL A 144 1.52 11.37 -16.72
N ASP A 145 2.15 11.38 -17.90
CA ASP A 145 1.54 10.76 -19.10
C ASP A 145 1.67 9.24 -19.01
N ILE A 146 0.63 8.58 -18.55
CA ILE A 146 0.57 7.12 -18.34
C ILE A 146 0.65 6.30 -19.63
N ARG A 147 0.47 6.94 -20.82
CA ARG A 147 0.65 6.29 -22.12
C ARG A 147 2.12 6.15 -22.50
N SER A 148 3.00 6.85 -21.79
CA SER A 148 4.43 6.86 -22.09
C SER A 148 5.09 5.59 -21.57
N ALA A 149 5.83 4.89 -22.43
CA ALA A 149 6.67 3.77 -22.03
C ALA A 149 7.73 4.15 -20.97
N ALA A 150 8.17 5.43 -20.97
CA ALA A 150 9.07 5.93 -19.95
C ALA A 150 8.38 5.99 -18.57
N THR A 151 7.11 6.47 -18.51
CA THR A 151 6.32 6.46 -17.28
C THR A 151 6.16 5.05 -16.76
N LEU A 152 5.73 4.11 -17.58
CA LEU A 152 5.56 2.71 -17.19
C LEU A 152 6.87 2.14 -16.61
N SER A 153 7.99 2.31 -17.31
CA SER A 153 9.29 1.80 -16.86
C SER A 153 9.76 2.41 -15.52
N ILE A 154 9.51 3.71 -15.29
CA ILE A 154 9.86 4.37 -14.02
C ILE A 154 8.99 3.81 -12.89
N VAL A 155 7.69 3.67 -13.09
CA VAL A 155 6.75 3.16 -12.08
C VAL A 155 7.01 1.68 -11.78
N GLU A 156 7.24 0.84 -12.78
CA GLU A 156 7.66 -0.56 -12.57
C GLU A 156 8.94 -0.67 -11.75
N SER A 157 9.94 0.19 -12.06
CA SER A 157 11.19 0.25 -11.28
C SER A 157 10.93 0.69 -9.83
N MET A 158 10.00 1.63 -9.61
CA MET A 158 9.62 2.09 -8.28
C MET A 158 8.95 0.96 -7.50
N ILE A 159 7.95 0.30 -8.06
CA ILE A 159 7.26 -0.86 -7.44
C ILE A 159 8.26 -1.98 -7.12
N ALA A 160 9.13 -2.35 -8.07
CA ALA A 160 10.12 -3.39 -7.85
C ALA A 160 11.09 -3.07 -6.70
N ARG A 161 11.56 -1.83 -6.62
CA ARG A 161 12.60 -1.43 -5.65
C ARG A 161 12.03 -1.04 -4.30
N GLN A 162 10.91 -0.31 -4.29
CA GLN A 162 10.36 0.26 -3.06
C GLN A 162 9.34 -0.66 -2.40
N CYS A 163 8.69 -1.54 -3.16
CA CYS A 163 7.71 -2.49 -2.63
C CYS A 163 8.25 -3.93 -2.61
N ALA A 164 8.47 -4.54 -3.78
CA ALA A 164 8.83 -5.96 -3.87
C ALA A 164 10.17 -6.28 -3.19
N ALA A 165 11.23 -5.52 -3.48
CA ALA A 165 12.55 -5.74 -2.88
C ALA A 165 12.58 -5.50 -1.36
N LYS A 166 11.65 -4.70 -0.82
CA LYS A 166 11.51 -4.48 0.64
C LYS A 166 10.63 -5.54 1.32
N GLY A 167 9.92 -6.36 0.55
CA GLY A 167 9.15 -7.50 1.03
C GLY A 167 7.69 -7.21 1.35
N PHE A 168 7.09 -6.17 0.81
CA PHE A 168 5.66 -5.89 0.95
C PHE A 168 4.79 -7.02 0.38
N ASP A 169 3.55 -7.17 0.89
CA ASP A 169 2.61 -8.21 0.48
C ASP A 169 1.71 -7.80 -0.67
N ALA A 170 1.41 -6.51 -0.78
CA ALA A 170 0.56 -5.90 -1.80
C ALA A 170 1.01 -4.48 -2.09
N VAL A 171 0.46 -3.90 -3.14
CA VAL A 171 0.65 -2.49 -3.51
C VAL A 171 -0.70 -1.80 -3.53
N GLU A 172 -0.82 -0.67 -2.82
CA GLU A 172 -1.86 0.33 -3.02
C GLU A 172 -1.31 1.36 -4.01
N THR A 173 -1.97 1.48 -5.16
CA THR A 173 -1.62 2.47 -6.17
C THR A 173 -2.42 3.74 -5.94
N ASP A 174 -1.77 4.91 -5.99
CA ASP A 174 -2.48 6.19 -5.88
C ASP A 174 -2.49 6.95 -7.20
N ILE A 175 -3.55 7.75 -7.41
CA ILE A 175 -3.82 8.45 -8.69
C ILE A 175 -3.91 7.43 -9.84
N ASP A 176 -4.68 6.38 -9.64
CA ASP A 176 -4.95 5.34 -10.64
C ASP A 176 -6.28 5.56 -11.39
N GLU A 177 -6.81 6.79 -11.32
CA GLU A 177 -7.98 7.32 -12.02
C GLU A 177 -7.69 8.70 -12.65
N SER A 178 -6.43 8.95 -13.04
CA SER A 178 -5.93 10.26 -13.51
C SER A 178 -6.68 10.82 -14.73
N TYR A 179 -7.30 9.95 -15.55
CA TYR A 179 -8.11 10.36 -16.71
C TYR A 179 -9.34 11.18 -16.31
N ALA A 180 -9.88 10.97 -15.11
CA ALA A 180 -11.04 11.72 -14.61
C ALA A 180 -10.69 13.16 -14.19
N SER A 181 -9.43 13.53 -14.27
CA SER A 181 -8.90 14.82 -13.83
C SER A 181 -8.32 15.66 -14.97
N ALA A 182 -8.09 16.95 -14.71
CA ALA A 182 -7.44 17.86 -15.66
C ALA A 182 -5.92 17.62 -15.71
N ASN A 183 -5.51 16.43 -16.16
CA ASN A 183 -4.14 15.93 -16.12
C ASN A 183 -3.15 16.62 -17.09
N GLY A 184 -3.65 17.36 -18.09
CA GLY A 184 -2.84 18.08 -19.09
C GLY A 184 -2.52 17.28 -20.34
N PHE A 185 -2.90 16.01 -20.41
CA PHE A 185 -2.63 15.10 -21.54
C PHE A 185 -3.88 14.68 -22.29
N GLY A 186 -5.08 14.93 -21.72
CA GLY A 186 -6.34 14.45 -22.27
C GLY A 186 -6.42 12.92 -22.23
N LEU A 187 -5.99 12.33 -21.13
CA LEU A 187 -6.08 10.88 -20.91
C LEU A 187 -7.54 10.43 -20.98
N THR A 188 -7.75 9.23 -21.46
CA THR A 188 -9.06 8.59 -21.55
C THR A 188 -9.15 7.44 -20.53
N LYS A 189 -10.39 7.03 -20.22
CA LYS A 189 -10.63 5.84 -19.40
C LYS A 189 -9.90 4.60 -19.95
N ALA A 190 -9.89 4.43 -21.28
CA ALA A 190 -9.20 3.32 -21.92
C ALA A 190 -7.67 3.38 -21.75
N ASP A 191 -7.08 4.59 -21.70
CA ASP A 191 -5.65 4.75 -21.41
C ASP A 191 -5.35 4.30 -19.99
N GLU A 192 -6.19 4.69 -19.01
CA GLU A 192 -6.04 4.29 -17.61
C GLU A 192 -6.23 2.79 -17.42
N GLU A 193 -7.29 2.20 -17.98
CA GLU A 193 -7.56 0.76 -17.92
C GLU A 193 -6.40 -0.07 -18.48
N HIS A 194 -5.84 0.37 -19.60
CA HIS A 194 -4.67 -0.29 -20.20
C HIS A 194 -3.43 -0.20 -19.29
N TYR A 195 -3.16 1.00 -18.77
CA TYR A 195 -2.03 1.25 -17.90
C TYR A 195 -2.14 0.44 -16.58
N MET A 196 -3.30 0.52 -15.93
CA MET A 196 -3.52 -0.17 -14.66
C MET A 196 -3.58 -1.69 -14.82
N SER A 197 -4.14 -2.21 -15.91
CA SER A 197 -4.07 -3.67 -16.18
C SER A 197 -2.63 -4.15 -16.38
N THR A 198 -1.79 -3.35 -17.05
CA THR A 198 -0.36 -3.66 -17.23
C THR A 198 0.38 -3.67 -15.89
N LEU A 199 0.11 -2.69 -15.04
CA LEU A 199 0.70 -2.63 -13.69
C LEU A 199 0.18 -3.74 -12.78
N ALA A 200 -1.10 -4.12 -12.86
CA ALA A 200 -1.66 -5.24 -12.11
C ALA A 200 -0.95 -6.55 -12.47
N ASP A 201 -0.80 -6.83 -13.76
CA ASP A 201 -0.06 -8.02 -14.23
C ASP A 201 1.41 -8.00 -13.74
N TYR A 202 2.04 -6.82 -13.74
CA TYR A 202 3.40 -6.66 -13.23
C TYR A 202 3.51 -6.94 -11.73
N MET A 203 2.62 -6.37 -10.92
CA MET A 203 2.58 -6.60 -9.47
C MET A 203 2.30 -8.06 -9.13
N HIS A 204 1.33 -8.67 -9.81
CA HIS A 204 1.04 -10.10 -9.68
C HIS A 204 2.24 -10.97 -10.08
N GLY A 205 2.97 -10.61 -11.14
CA GLY A 205 4.21 -11.25 -11.55
C GLY A 205 5.33 -11.16 -10.49
N LEU A 206 5.32 -10.14 -9.66
CA LEU A 206 6.22 -9.98 -8.51
C LEU A 206 5.71 -10.71 -7.24
N GLY A 207 4.54 -11.34 -7.29
CA GLY A 207 3.92 -12.04 -6.16
C GLY A 207 3.29 -11.10 -5.13
N MET A 208 2.84 -9.91 -5.55
CA MET A 208 2.14 -8.92 -4.72
C MET A 208 0.70 -8.74 -5.20
N GLY A 209 -0.24 -8.56 -4.24
CA GLY A 209 -1.60 -8.16 -4.57
C GLY A 209 -1.68 -6.70 -5.01
N TRP A 210 -2.74 -6.33 -5.74
CA TRP A 210 -3.03 -4.97 -6.13
C TRP A 210 -4.28 -4.43 -5.45
N TRP A 211 -4.15 -3.26 -4.79
CA TRP A 211 -5.24 -2.51 -4.19
C TRP A 211 -5.51 -1.27 -5.03
N ILE A 212 -6.69 -1.23 -5.65
CA ILE A 212 -7.15 -0.07 -6.43
C ILE A 212 -7.58 1.05 -5.49
N LYS A 213 -7.22 2.29 -5.84
CA LYS A 213 -7.55 3.51 -5.08
C LYS A 213 -8.75 4.22 -5.68
N ASN A 214 -9.69 4.65 -4.83
CA ASN A 214 -10.80 5.56 -5.17
C ASN A 214 -11.56 5.24 -6.49
N PRO A 215 -11.82 3.97 -6.85
CA PRO A 215 -12.49 3.66 -8.11
C PRO A 215 -13.92 4.21 -8.16
N ASP A 216 -14.48 4.61 -7.03
CA ASP A 216 -15.79 5.24 -6.89
C ASP A 216 -15.80 6.76 -7.20
N ASP A 217 -14.65 7.40 -7.37
CA ASP A 217 -14.56 8.83 -7.66
C ASP A 217 -14.81 9.17 -9.13
N THR A 218 -14.68 8.20 -10.04
CA THR A 218 -14.80 8.43 -11.48
C THR A 218 -16.23 8.62 -11.96
N GLY A 219 -17.20 8.02 -11.27
CA GLY A 219 -18.63 8.13 -11.58
C GLY A 219 -19.07 7.41 -12.86
N ASP A 220 -18.20 6.62 -13.47
CA ASP A 220 -18.46 5.81 -14.68
C ASP A 220 -18.25 4.31 -14.42
N SER A 221 -18.03 3.51 -15.48
CA SER A 221 -17.84 2.05 -15.33
C SER A 221 -16.45 1.62 -14.88
N TYR A 222 -15.49 2.53 -14.68
CA TYR A 222 -14.11 2.19 -14.34
C TYR A 222 -14.03 1.23 -13.14
N ALA A 223 -14.75 1.53 -12.05
CA ALA A 223 -14.80 0.65 -10.88
C ALA A 223 -15.22 -0.79 -11.25
N THR A 224 -16.21 -0.94 -12.13
CA THR A 224 -16.70 -2.26 -12.57
C THR A 224 -15.71 -2.96 -13.50
N ASP A 225 -15.11 -2.20 -14.42
CA ASP A 225 -14.20 -2.72 -15.44
C ASP A 225 -12.89 -3.21 -14.81
N MET A 226 -12.40 -2.55 -13.75
CA MET A 226 -11.17 -2.92 -13.04
C MET A 226 -11.37 -3.97 -11.93
N ALA A 227 -12.60 -4.22 -11.49
CA ALA A 227 -12.90 -5.17 -10.41
C ALA A 227 -12.37 -6.60 -10.62
N PRO A 228 -12.31 -7.16 -11.85
CA PRO A 228 -11.72 -8.49 -12.05
C PRO A 228 -10.22 -8.57 -11.74
N LEU A 229 -9.49 -7.47 -11.86
CA LEU A 229 -8.03 -7.42 -11.72
C LEU A 229 -7.59 -7.05 -10.29
N ALA A 230 -8.31 -6.14 -9.63
CA ALA A 230 -7.98 -5.68 -8.29
C ALA A 230 -8.20 -6.79 -7.24
N ASP A 231 -7.33 -6.86 -6.23
CA ASP A 231 -7.42 -7.80 -5.11
C ASP A 231 -8.14 -7.20 -3.90
N ALA A 232 -8.08 -5.88 -3.74
CA ALA A 232 -8.79 -5.13 -2.72
C ALA A 232 -9.03 -3.69 -3.19
N VAL A 233 -9.78 -2.93 -2.43
CA VAL A 233 -10.08 -1.51 -2.67
C VAL A 233 -9.71 -0.69 -1.45
N LEU A 234 -9.05 0.45 -1.66
CA LEU A 234 -8.98 1.53 -0.70
C LEU A 234 -9.74 2.74 -1.27
N THR A 235 -10.74 3.23 -0.53
CA THR A 235 -11.53 4.42 -0.90
C THR A 235 -11.44 5.47 0.20
N GLU A 236 -11.54 6.72 -0.19
CA GLU A 236 -11.48 7.86 0.72
C GLU A 236 -12.82 8.62 0.73
N SER A 237 -13.33 8.80 1.95
CA SER A 237 -14.53 9.63 2.18
C SER A 237 -15.79 9.17 1.43
N CYS A 238 -15.91 7.88 1.07
CA CYS A 238 -17.06 7.40 0.29
C CYS A 238 -18.41 7.64 0.99
N ASN A 239 -18.45 7.68 2.34
CA ASN A 239 -19.66 8.05 3.06
C ASN A 239 -19.93 9.55 3.02
N GLN A 240 -18.87 10.39 3.13
CA GLN A 240 -19.00 11.83 3.03
C GLN A 240 -19.58 12.25 1.67
N TYR A 241 -19.13 11.63 0.60
CA TYR A 241 -19.58 11.95 -0.77
C TYR A 241 -20.73 11.04 -1.26
N SER A 242 -21.16 10.07 -0.43
CA SER A 242 -22.24 9.13 -0.77
C SER A 242 -21.91 8.23 -1.96
N SER A 243 -20.64 7.95 -2.24
CA SER A 243 -20.14 7.15 -3.36
C SER A 243 -19.94 5.67 -3.03
N CYS A 244 -19.98 5.24 -1.74
CA CYS A 244 -19.77 3.83 -1.37
C CYS A 244 -20.63 2.82 -2.17
N GLY A 245 -21.81 3.24 -2.70
CA GLY A 245 -22.67 2.41 -3.55
C GLY A 245 -22.06 2.11 -4.92
N LEU A 246 -21.13 2.93 -5.40
CA LEU A 246 -20.43 2.75 -6.68
C LEU A 246 -19.42 1.60 -6.60
N LEU A 247 -19.06 1.16 -5.39
CA LEU A 247 -18.19 0.00 -5.14
C LEU A 247 -18.94 -1.34 -5.25
N SER A 248 -20.14 -1.37 -5.82
CA SER A 248 -21.01 -2.56 -5.88
C SER A 248 -20.34 -3.78 -6.53
N ALA A 249 -19.41 -3.59 -7.47
CA ALA A 249 -18.66 -4.67 -8.11
C ALA A 249 -17.67 -5.39 -7.15
N TYR A 250 -17.30 -4.74 -6.06
CA TYR A 250 -16.36 -5.25 -5.06
C TYR A 250 -17.07 -5.79 -3.81
N LEU A 251 -18.26 -5.26 -3.47
CA LEU A 251 -18.99 -5.65 -2.27
C LEU A 251 -19.25 -7.16 -2.22
N GLY A 252 -18.88 -7.79 -1.12
CA GLY A 252 -19.02 -9.23 -0.90
C GLY A 252 -18.07 -10.13 -1.70
N THR A 253 -17.21 -9.57 -2.55
CA THR A 253 -16.23 -10.30 -3.37
C THR A 253 -14.79 -9.91 -3.08
N LYS A 254 -14.54 -8.66 -2.69
CA LYS A 254 -13.21 -8.12 -2.36
C LYS A 254 -13.27 -7.42 -1.00
N ALA A 255 -12.13 -7.37 -0.30
CA ALA A 255 -12.01 -6.53 0.89
C ALA A 255 -11.99 -5.05 0.47
N ILE A 256 -12.76 -4.23 1.18
CA ILE A 256 -12.84 -2.79 0.95
C ILE A 256 -12.41 -2.10 2.24
N PHE A 257 -11.52 -1.13 2.11
CA PHE A 257 -11.02 -0.27 3.18
C PHE A 257 -11.46 1.16 2.90
N ASN A 258 -12.14 1.79 3.87
CA ASN A 258 -12.63 3.17 3.73
C ASN A 258 -11.98 4.08 4.77
N ALA A 259 -11.30 5.11 4.30
CA ALA A 259 -10.72 6.17 5.12
C ALA A 259 -11.61 7.41 5.10
N GLU A 260 -12.22 7.73 6.24
CA GLU A 260 -12.97 8.98 6.41
C GLU A 260 -12.11 10.01 7.15
N TYR A 261 -12.17 11.28 6.73
CA TYR A 261 -11.41 12.37 7.36
C TYR A 261 -12.27 13.29 8.19
N HIS A 262 -13.39 13.72 7.66
CA HIS A 262 -14.25 14.75 8.25
C HIS A 262 -15.45 14.18 9.01
N LEU A 263 -15.90 12.97 8.65
CA LEU A 263 -16.99 12.31 9.35
C LEU A 263 -16.48 11.63 10.63
N LYS A 264 -17.21 11.84 11.73
CA LYS A 264 -16.95 11.08 12.97
C LYS A 264 -17.43 9.62 12.81
N PRO A 265 -16.78 8.63 13.46
CA PRO A 265 -17.12 7.20 13.35
C PRO A 265 -18.61 6.88 13.54
N VAL A 266 -19.29 7.55 14.48
CA VAL A 266 -20.73 7.40 14.75
C VAL A 266 -21.62 7.76 13.54
N ARG A 267 -21.10 8.41 12.51
CA ARG A 267 -21.86 8.83 11.33
C ARG A 267 -21.77 7.86 10.16
N PHE A 268 -20.76 7.00 10.14
CA PHE A 268 -20.51 6.11 9.00
C PHE A 268 -20.26 4.64 9.40
N CYS A 269 -19.70 4.34 10.57
CA CYS A 269 -19.29 2.98 10.93
C CYS A 269 -20.42 1.94 10.82
N SER A 270 -21.63 2.28 11.25
CA SER A 270 -22.78 1.36 11.13
C SER A 270 -23.08 0.99 9.67
N LYS A 271 -22.92 1.95 8.74
CA LYS A 271 -23.13 1.73 7.31
C LYS A 271 -22.00 0.88 6.73
N ASP A 272 -20.74 1.21 7.04
CA ASP A 272 -19.58 0.46 6.56
C ASP A 272 -19.63 -1.00 7.02
N ILE A 273 -19.86 -1.24 8.32
CA ILE A 273 -20.02 -2.59 8.86
C ILE A 273 -21.16 -3.35 8.15
N GLY A 274 -22.30 -2.69 7.92
CA GLY A 274 -23.43 -3.28 7.21
C GLY A 274 -23.15 -3.65 5.75
N LEU A 275 -22.20 -2.98 5.12
CA LEU A 275 -21.73 -3.25 3.75
C LEU A 275 -20.51 -4.19 3.72
N GLY A 276 -19.94 -4.58 4.86
CA GLY A 276 -18.71 -5.36 4.93
C GLY A 276 -17.45 -4.54 4.60
N ILE A 277 -17.51 -3.21 4.74
CA ILE A 277 -16.40 -2.28 4.51
C ILE A 277 -15.61 -2.08 5.81
N ASN A 278 -14.29 -2.10 5.73
CA ASN A 278 -13.36 -1.87 6.84
C ASN A 278 -13.14 -0.36 7.03
N GLY A 279 -14.09 0.31 7.66
CA GLY A 279 -14.07 1.75 7.85
C GLY A 279 -13.22 2.21 9.01
N ALA A 280 -12.53 3.32 8.84
CA ALA A 280 -11.86 4.04 9.93
C ALA A 280 -11.80 5.54 9.63
N GLN A 281 -11.81 6.36 10.69
CA GLN A 281 -11.50 7.78 10.56
C GLN A 281 -9.99 7.97 10.75
N PHE A 282 -9.37 8.68 9.82
CA PHE A 282 -7.97 9.12 9.88
C PHE A 282 -7.87 10.65 9.95
N ASN A 283 -6.71 11.16 10.30
CA ASN A 283 -6.40 12.56 10.05
C ASN A 283 -5.86 12.71 8.61
N LEU A 284 -6.17 13.83 7.95
CA LEU A 284 -5.79 14.06 6.55
C LEU A 284 -4.27 13.98 6.30
N ALA A 285 -3.47 14.26 7.31
CA ALA A 285 -2.01 14.15 7.22
C ALA A 285 -1.50 12.71 7.39
N LEU A 286 -2.36 11.72 7.56
CA LEU A 286 -2.02 10.27 7.66
C LEU A 286 -0.81 9.98 8.54
N THR A 287 -0.85 10.50 9.79
CA THR A 287 0.24 10.36 10.78
C THR A 287 -0.02 9.23 11.79
N GLY A 288 -0.70 8.18 11.39
CA GLY A 288 -1.06 7.04 12.22
C GLY A 288 -2.18 7.32 13.23
N VAL A 289 -2.87 8.48 13.14
CA VAL A 289 -4.06 8.77 13.97
C VAL A 289 -5.27 8.08 13.37
N ARG A 290 -5.78 7.06 14.05
CA ARG A 290 -6.89 6.22 13.60
C ARG A 290 -8.01 6.15 14.64
N ARG A 291 -9.27 6.09 14.16
CA ARG A 291 -10.46 5.74 14.94
C ARG A 291 -11.26 4.71 14.15
N PRO A 292 -11.04 3.41 14.38
CA PRO A 292 -11.65 2.35 13.60
C PRO A 292 -13.10 2.13 13.94
N CYS A 293 -13.82 1.49 13.00
CA CYS A 293 -15.21 1.08 13.20
C CYS A 293 -15.34 -0.29 13.92
N SER A 294 -14.36 -1.18 13.76
CA SER A 294 -14.38 -2.55 14.31
C SER A 294 -12.97 -3.04 14.64
#